data_5f05a9dc2403f0f1a60500b9b2170850
#
_entry.id   5f05a9dc2403f0f1a60500b9b2170850
#
_cell.length_a   1.000
_cell.length_b   1.000
_cell.length_c   1.000
_cell.angle_alpha   90.00
_cell.angle_beta   90.00
_cell.angle_gamma   90.00
#
_symmetry.space_group_name_H-M   'P 1'
#
loop_
_entity.id
_entity.type
_entity.pdbx_description
1 polymer ?
#
loop_
_entity_poly.entity_id
_entity_poly.type
_entity_poly.pdbx_seq_one_letter_code
_entity_poly.pdbx_strand_id
1 'polypeptide(L)'
;MRVRWLVKGVLRRLAGQLALALCLVFAAVPARAADYSDLVIDANTGKVLHETSADSSRFPASLTKMMTLYVVFDMIERGRLKLSTELTISDYDAAAQPSKLGLEAGEKITVDNAIKALVTASANDVARAIAENLGGDEERFAKYMTWQAKKLGMKKTTFQNASGLPDPDQSTTARDYVTLSLRLYDDFPQYFKYFKTPVFAYGRARYRNHNGLLFNFQGSDGIKTGYTRASGFNLAASVHRGGKHVIGVIFGGRSAGERNARMRSLLTAALGKSSTEKTRVPARVEMAVARAAKKQKPAAPPPEPGADEQVAVVTKTGKDAIGALISRTAPKGGAADANTPPGPAEVPEAPGPFHIQIGSYSTEAEARARLGTVVGSAGKVLGGHDPLAVLYSGSRQVWYRARFAGFERPQADQACLALKAKHIDCIVMRAN
;
A
#
# COMPACT_ATOMS: atom_id res chain seq x y z
N MET A 1 -43.50 45.68 -45.34
CA MET A 1 -42.18 45.77 -44.67
C MET A 1 -42.18 45.56 -43.16
N ARG A 2 -43.24 45.73 -42.41
CA ARG A 2 -43.27 45.64 -40.92
C ARG A 2 -43.24 44.24 -40.37
N VAL A 3 -43.71 43.19 -41.04
CA VAL A 3 -43.76 41.80 -40.54
C VAL A 3 -42.37 41.15 -40.46
N ARG A 4 -41.44 41.47 -41.35
CA ARG A 4 -40.06 40.92 -41.36
C ARG A 4 -39.22 41.35 -40.18
N TRP A 5 -39.49 42.47 -39.56
CA TRP A 5 -38.78 42.99 -38.39
C TRP A 5 -39.21 42.29 -37.09
N LEU A 6 -40.50 42.02 -36.94
CA LEU A 6 -41.07 41.34 -35.78
C LEU A 6 -40.56 39.90 -35.70
N VAL A 7 -40.52 39.18 -36.82
CA VAL A 7 -40.03 37.77 -36.85
C VAL A 7 -38.54 37.67 -36.50
N LYS A 8 -37.69 38.60 -36.96
CA LYS A 8 -36.27 38.66 -36.62
C LYS A 8 -36.02 38.95 -35.12
N GLY A 9 -36.88 39.80 -34.52
CA GLY A 9 -36.80 40.12 -33.09
C GLY A 9 -37.17 38.94 -32.19
N VAL A 10 -38.19 38.18 -32.55
CA VAL A 10 -38.64 36.99 -31.82
C VAL A 10 -37.61 35.84 -31.92
N LEU A 11 -37.08 35.61 -33.15
CA LEU A 11 -36.03 34.58 -33.35
C LEU A 11 -34.73 34.90 -32.58
N ARG A 12 -34.32 36.15 -32.50
CA ARG A 12 -33.16 36.56 -31.67
C ARG A 12 -33.38 36.36 -30.17
N ARG A 13 -34.59 36.63 -29.67
CA ARG A 13 -34.92 36.39 -28.25
C ARG A 13 -34.99 34.90 -27.92
N LEU A 14 -35.56 34.07 -28.78
CA LEU A 14 -35.61 32.61 -28.64
C LEU A 14 -34.20 32.01 -28.71
N ALA A 15 -33.34 32.44 -29.62
CA ALA A 15 -31.95 32.01 -29.72
C ALA A 15 -31.13 32.39 -28.46
N GLY A 16 -31.36 33.62 -27.91
CA GLY A 16 -30.73 34.05 -26.67
C GLY A 16 -31.18 33.26 -25.45
N GLN A 17 -32.46 32.92 -25.36
CA GLN A 17 -33.01 32.09 -24.28
C GLN A 17 -32.54 30.65 -24.38
N LEU A 18 -32.40 30.09 -25.58
CA LEU A 18 -31.87 28.73 -25.80
C LEU A 18 -30.40 28.66 -25.45
N ALA A 19 -29.60 29.69 -25.80
CA ALA A 19 -28.19 29.79 -25.44
C ALA A 19 -27.99 29.91 -23.92
N LEU A 20 -28.83 30.70 -23.23
CA LEU A 20 -28.79 30.83 -21.77
C LEU A 20 -29.21 29.56 -21.06
N ALA A 21 -30.21 28.82 -21.58
CA ALA A 21 -30.63 27.52 -21.06
C ALA A 21 -29.52 26.46 -21.27
N LEU A 22 -28.84 26.47 -22.42
CA LEU A 22 -27.72 25.58 -22.71
C LEU A 22 -26.51 25.85 -21.80
N CYS A 23 -26.20 27.13 -21.51
CA CYS A 23 -25.14 27.49 -20.53
C CYS A 23 -25.48 27.06 -19.11
N LEU A 24 -26.76 27.09 -18.70
CA LEU A 24 -27.19 26.64 -17.38
C LEU A 24 -27.12 25.10 -17.21
N VAL A 25 -27.32 24.35 -18.30
CA VAL A 25 -27.19 22.88 -18.28
C VAL A 25 -25.72 22.45 -18.16
N PHE A 26 -24.77 23.22 -18.73
CA PHE A 26 -23.33 22.94 -18.57
C PHE A 26 -22.75 23.34 -17.20
N ALA A 27 -23.42 24.21 -16.45
CA ALA A 27 -22.94 24.64 -15.13
C ALA A 27 -23.25 23.64 -13.99
N ALA A 28 -24.06 22.63 -14.26
CA ALA A 28 -24.43 21.60 -13.27
C ALA A 28 -23.65 20.30 -13.47
N VAL A 29 -22.32 20.37 -13.69
CA VAL A 29 -21.47 19.22 -13.42
C VAL A 29 -21.44 19.09 -11.89
N PRO A 30 -22.08 18.05 -11.29
CA PRO A 30 -22.01 17.88 -9.85
C PRO A 30 -20.53 17.79 -9.51
N ALA A 31 -20.03 18.70 -8.68
CA ALA A 31 -18.72 18.56 -8.07
C ALA A 31 -18.73 17.18 -7.39
N ARG A 32 -18.09 16.20 -8.04
CA ARG A 32 -18.04 14.84 -7.51
C ARG A 32 -17.45 14.96 -6.13
N ALA A 33 -18.27 14.77 -5.10
CA ALA A 33 -17.83 14.77 -3.72
C ALA A 33 -16.61 13.85 -3.68
N ALA A 34 -15.54 14.27 -2.99
CA ALA A 34 -14.38 13.42 -2.82
C ALA A 34 -14.89 12.08 -2.28
N ASP A 35 -14.59 11.00 -3.00
CA ASP A 35 -15.10 9.66 -2.69
C ASP A 35 -14.34 9.10 -1.47
N TYR A 36 -14.60 9.75 -0.32
CA TYR A 36 -13.98 9.41 0.95
C TYR A 36 -14.39 8.01 1.39
N SER A 37 -13.40 7.29 1.91
CA SER A 37 -13.64 6.10 2.71
C SER A 37 -13.00 6.36 4.07
N ASP A 38 -13.80 6.45 5.13
CA ASP A 38 -13.28 6.72 6.46
C ASP A 38 -13.98 5.91 7.55
N LEU A 39 -13.26 5.68 8.63
CA LEU A 39 -13.73 4.99 9.82
C LEU A 39 -13.04 5.59 11.05
N VAL A 40 -13.81 5.87 12.09
CA VAL A 40 -13.30 6.30 13.38
C VAL A 40 -13.90 5.43 14.47
N ILE A 41 -13.04 4.95 15.35
CA ILE A 41 -13.43 4.11 16.49
C ILE A 41 -12.98 4.69 17.83
N ASP A 42 -13.70 4.32 18.87
CA ASP A 42 -13.21 4.36 20.24
C ASP A 42 -12.31 3.13 20.48
N ALA A 43 -11.00 3.37 20.59
CA ALA A 43 -10.04 2.28 20.77
C ALA A 43 -10.10 1.64 22.17
N ASN A 44 -10.70 2.32 23.18
CA ASN A 44 -10.91 1.77 24.51
C ASN A 44 -12.02 0.71 24.52
N THR A 45 -13.08 0.91 23.72
CA THR A 45 -14.26 0.03 23.71
C THR A 45 -14.40 -0.80 22.44
N GLY A 46 -13.74 -0.40 21.33
CA GLY A 46 -13.91 -0.99 19.99
C GLY A 46 -15.13 -0.44 19.25
N LYS A 47 -15.93 0.46 19.86
CA LYS A 47 -17.14 1.00 19.26
C LYS A 47 -16.83 1.87 18.05
N VAL A 48 -17.54 1.64 16.94
CA VAL A 48 -17.51 2.54 15.77
C VAL A 48 -18.25 3.83 16.13
N LEU A 49 -17.56 4.97 15.96
CA LEU A 49 -18.09 6.31 16.25
C LEU A 49 -18.48 7.08 14.98
N HIS A 50 -17.87 6.74 13.87
CA HIS A 50 -18.16 7.27 12.53
C HIS A 50 -17.67 6.31 11.44
N GLU A 51 -18.43 6.16 10.37
CA GLU A 51 -17.99 5.46 9.16
C GLU A 51 -18.64 6.02 7.89
N THR A 52 -17.88 6.03 6.80
CA THR A 52 -18.34 6.35 5.46
C THR A 52 -17.63 5.40 4.50
N SER A 53 -18.38 4.59 3.75
CA SER A 53 -17.81 3.66 2.76
C SER A 53 -16.60 2.87 3.30
N ALA A 54 -16.61 2.51 4.60
CA ALA A 54 -15.47 1.96 5.33
C ALA A 54 -14.94 0.64 4.74
N ASP A 55 -15.76 -0.09 4.01
CA ASP A 55 -15.47 -1.37 3.38
C ASP A 55 -15.19 -1.27 1.87
N SER A 56 -15.20 -0.06 1.30
CA SER A 56 -14.86 0.16 -0.11
C SER A 56 -13.39 -0.06 -0.36
N SER A 57 -13.07 -0.70 -1.50
CA SER A 57 -11.68 -0.93 -1.92
C SER A 57 -10.98 0.39 -2.19
N ARG A 58 -9.77 0.55 -1.64
CA ARG A 58 -8.92 1.74 -1.75
C ARG A 58 -7.46 1.34 -1.94
N PHE A 59 -6.68 2.22 -2.54
CA PHE A 59 -5.22 2.07 -2.61
C PHE A 59 -4.59 2.62 -1.33
N PRO A 60 -3.78 1.83 -0.61
CA PRO A 60 -3.19 2.25 0.67
C PRO A 60 -2.15 3.37 0.50
N ALA A 61 -1.49 3.47 -0.66
CA ALA A 61 -0.32 4.31 -0.81
C ALA A 61 0.68 4.06 0.33
N SER A 62 1.41 5.06 0.82
CA SER A 62 2.41 4.88 1.89
C SER A 62 1.84 4.47 3.26
N LEU A 63 0.52 4.30 3.42
CA LEU A 63 -0.01 3.60 4.60
C LEU A 63 0.46 2.14 4.61
N THR A 64 0.81 1.54 3.48
CA THR A 64 1.44 0.22 3.34
C THR A 64 2.60 0.02 4.32
N LYS A 65 3.41 1.07 4.54
CA LYS A 65 4.54 1.03 5.47
C LYS A 65 4.15 0.74 6.93
N MET A 66 2.85 0.89 7.28
CA MET A 66 2.36 0.45 8.59
C MET A 66 2.43 -1.08 8.73
N MET A 67 2.12 -1.83 7.65
CA MET A 67 2.27 -3.29 7.67
C MET A 67 3.75 -3.71 7.60
N THR A 68 4.57 -2.99 6.81
CA THR A 68 6.02 -3.20 6.81
C THR A 68 6.60 -3.07 8.22
N LEU A 69 6.21 -2.01 8.95
CA LEU A 69 6.61 -1.79 10.34
C LEU A 69 6.02 -2.85 11.29
N TYR A 70 4.79 -3.30 11.06
CA TYR A 70 4.20 -4.39 11.84
C TYR A 70 5.06 -5.66 11.75
N VAL A 71 5.50 -6.02 10.54
CA VAL A 71 6.39 -7.18 10.33
C VAL A 71 7.75 -6.97 11.02
N VAL A 72 8.35 -5.79 10.90
CA VAL A 72 9.62 -5.44 11.58
C VAL A 72 9.47 -5.59 13.09
N PHE A 73 8.41 -5.03 13.68
CA PHE A 73 8.17 -5.13 15.12
C PHE A 73 7.91 -6.57 15.58
N ASP A 74 7.16 -7.36 14.81
CA ASP A 74 6.93 -8.77 15.10
C ASP A 74 8.26 -9.57 15.09
N MET A 75 9.15 -9.27 14.14
CA MET A 75 10.47 -9.93 14.09
C MET A 75 11.38 -9.51 15.26
N ILE A 76 11.31 -8.25 15.70
CA ILE A 76 12.08 -7.79 16.88
C ILE A 76 11.55 -8.48 18.15
N GLU A 77 10.23 -8.55 18.33
CA GLU A 77 9.61 -9.22 19.49
C GLU A 77 9.92 -10.71 19.55
N ARG A 78 10.10 -11.36 18.42
CA ARG A 78 10.52 -12.77 18.34
C ARG A 78 12.03 -12.97 18.47
N GLY A 79 12.80 -11.91 18.70
CA GLY A 79 14.27 -11.98 18.80
C GLY A 79 14.99 -12.29 17.49
N ARG A 80 14.29 -12.24 16.35
CA ARG A 80 14.85 -12.50 15.01
C ARG A 80 15.50 -11.29 14.37
N LEU A 81 15.26 -10.10 14.93
CA LEU A 81 15.79 -8.83 14.48
C LEU A 81 16.13 -7.97 15.69
N LYS A 82 17.16 -7.13 15.59
CA LYS A 82 17.52 -6.15 16.63
C LYS A 82 17.42 -4.75 16.05
N LEU A 83 17.16 -3.73 16.88
CA LEU A 83 17.19 -2.33 16.47
C LEU A 83 18.56 -1.91 15.91
N SER A 84 19.64 -2.52 16.38
CA SER A 84 21.02 -2.31 15.91
C SER A 84 21.39 -3.10 14.66
N THR A 85 20.53 -4.02 14.18
CA THR A 85 20.83 -4.78 12.96
C THR A 85 20.93 -3.83 11.78
N GLU A 86 21.95 -3.99 10.96
CA GLU A 86 22.17 -3.21 9.74
C GLU A 86 21.48 -3.89 8.56
N LEU A 87 20.76 -3.10 7.78
CA LEU A 87 20.17 -3.47 6.49
C LEU A 87 21.07 -2.88 5.40
N THR A 88 21.42 -3.70 4.41
CA THR A 88 22.22 -3.26 3.27
C THR A 88 21.30 -2.77 2.16
N ILE A 89 21.64 -1.64 1.56
CA ILE A 89 20.91 -1.06 0.42
C ILE A 89 21.41 -1.71 -0.86
N SER A 90 20.52 -2.23 -1.67
CA SER A 90 20.82 -2.75 -3.00
C SER A 90 20.65 -1.68 -4.09
N ASP A 91 21.10 -1.96 -5.32
CA ASP A 91 20.81 -1.11 -6.48
C ASP A 91 19.30 -0.94 -6.70
N TYR A 92 18.52 -1.98 -6.44
CA TYR A 92 17.06 -1.94 -6.54
C TYR A 92 16.45 -0.99 -5.52
N ASP A 93 16.96 -0.99 -4.29
CA ASP A 93 16.50 -0.11 -3.23
C ASP A 93 16.85 1.34 -3.53
N ALA A 94 18.10 1.61 -3.90
CA ALA A 94 18.59 2.94 -4.26
C ALA A 94 17.83 3.56 -5.44
N ALA A 95 17.37 2.73 -6.39
CA ALA A 95 16.55 3.12 -7.54
C ALA A 95 15.08 3.39 -7.19
N ALA A 96 14.66 3.30 -5.90
CA ALA A 96 13.27 3.55 -5.50
C ALA A 96 12.81 4.96 -5.88
N GLN A 97 11.52 5.05 -6.27
CA GLN A 97 10.91 6.36 -6.53
C GLN A 97 10.75 7.16 -5.23
N PRO A 98 10.78 8.49 -5.27
CA PRO A 98 10.51 9.34 -4.11
C PRO A 98 9.11 9.06 -3.48
N SER A 99 8.96 9.28 -2.15
CA SER A 99 9.93 9.82 -1.19
C SER A 99 10.99 8.79 -0.79
N LYS A 100 12.22 9.21 -0.57
CA LYS A 100 13.33 8.34 -0.18
C LYS A 100 14.37 9.10 0.66
N LEU A 101 15.24 8.39 1.38
CA LEU A 101 16.41 9.00 2.03
C LEU A 101 17.48 9.36 1.00
N GLY A 102 17.57 8.63 -0.11
CA GLY A 102 18.58 8.77 -1.15
C GLY A 102 19.85 8.02 -0.81
N LEU A 103 19.73 6.86 -0.17
CA LEU A 103 20.86 6.00 0.13
C LEU A 103 21.41 5.36 -1.16
N GLU A 104 22.72 5.18 -1.21
CA GLU A 104 23.41 4.55 -2.32
C GLU A 104 23.53 3.03 -2.12
N ALA A 105 23.69 2.30 -3.22
CA ALA A 105 23.94 0.86 -3.16
C ALA A 105 25.21 0.55 -2.36
N GLY A 106 25.14 -0.45 -1.49
CA GLY A 106 26.19 -0.83 -0.56
C GLY A 106 26.16 -0.08 0.76
N GLU A 107 25.47 1.05 0.88
CA GLU A 107 25.28 1.72 2.17
C GLU A 107 24.46 0.86 3.12
N LYS A 108 24.58 1.14 4.40
CA LYS A 108 23.89 0.43 5.46
C LYS A 108 23.07 1.37 6.32
N ILE A 109 21.91 0.89 6.77
CA ILE A 109 21.05 1.60 7.70
C ILE A 109 20.63 0.66 8.84
N THR A 110 20.71 1.10 10.09
CA THR A 110 20.20 0.30 11.20
C THR A 110 18.68 0.20 11.17
N VAL A 111 18.13 -0.88 11.69
CA VAL A 111 16.66 -1.07 11.81
C VAL A 111 16.00 0.08 12.56
N ASP A 112 16.63 0.61 13.61
CA ASP A 112 16.13 1.78 14.36
C ASP A 112 15.99 3.02 13.45
N ASN A 113 17.02 3.31 12.65
CA ASN A 113 16.98 4.42 11.69
C ASN A 113 15.99 4.12 10.54
N ALA A 114 15.88 2.88 10.10
CA ALA A 114 14.93 2.47 9.07
C ALA A 114 13.49 2.70 9.53
N ILE A 115 13.14 2.34 10.77
CA ILE A 115 11.83 2.62 11.37
C ILE A 115 11.55 4.14 11.35
N LYS A 116 12.51 4.96 11.83
CA LYS A 116 12.36 6.41 11.83
C LYS A 116 12.21 7.00 10.43
N ALA A 117 12.95 6.49 9.46
CA ALA A 117 12.84 6.88 8.05
C ALA A 117 11.45 6.58 7.47
N LEU A 118 10.89 5.40 7.76
CA LEU A 118 9.55 5.03 7.30
C LEU A 118 8.46 5.93 7.89
N VAL A 119 8.53 6.25 9.18
CA VAL A 119 7.47 7.05 9.85
C VAL A 119 7.55 8.53 9.52
N THR A 120 8.75 9.10 9.31
CA THR A 120 8.93 10.53 9.06
C THR A 120 9.02 10.87 7.57
N ALA A 121 10.08 10.40 6.89
CA ALA A 121 10.35 10.64 5.48
C ALA A 121 9.45 9.81 4.55
N SER A 122 8.81 8.77 5.08
CA SER A 122 8.08 7.81 4.24
C SER A 122 8.97 7.14 3.17
N ALA A 123 10.22 6.86 3.52
CA ALA A 123 11.29 6.44 2.63
C ALA A 123 10.97 5.13 1.89
N ASN A 124 10.92 5.17 0.55
CA ASN A 124 10.61 4.00 -0.30
C ASN A 124 11.84 3.12 -0.49
N ASP A 125 13.04 3.69 -0.61
CA ASP A 125 14.31 2.99 -0.64
C ASP A 125 14.50 2.12 0.61
N VAL A 126 14.26 2.69 1.78
CA VAL A 126 14.36 1.97 3.05
C VAL A 126 13.26 0.90 3.20
N ALA A 127 12.05 1.14 2.68
CA ALA A 127 11.00 0.12 2.69
C ALA A 127 11.36 -1.10 1.83
N ARG A 128 11.98 -0.88 0.65
CA ARG A 128 12.51 -1.94 -0.20
C ARG A 128 13.65 -2.69 0.49
N ALA A 129 14.60 -1.95 1.07
CA ALA A 129 15.71 -2.55 1.82
C ALA A 129 15.23 -3.46 2.96
N ILE A 130 14.20 -3.03 3.72
CA ILE A 130 13.55 -3.90 4.70
C ILE A 130 13.03 -5.17 4.02
N ALA A 131 12.34 -5.04 2.90
CA ALA A 131 11.75 -6.16 2.20
C ALA A 131 12.81 -7.14 1.66
N GLU A 132 13.87 -6.65 1.01
CA GLU A 132 14.93 -7.50 0.48
C GLU A 132 15.74 -8.17 1.60
N ASN A 133 16.15 -7.42 2.62
CA ASN A 133 16.96 -7.97 3.71
C ASN A 133 16.18 -8.99 4.58
N LEU A 134 14.87 -8.81 4.75
CA LEU A 134 14.06 -9.69 5.60
C LEU A 134 13.30 -10.76 4.82
N GLY A 135 12.96 -10.49 3.57
CA GLY A 135 12.16 -11.38 2.71
C GLY A 135 12.93 -12.09 1.63
N GLY A 136 14.19 -11.68 1.39
CA GLY A 136 15.00 -12.13 0.25
C GLY A 136 14.67 -11.33 -1.03
N ASP A 137 13.40 -10.98 -1.25
CA ASP A 137 12.95 -10.05 -2.30
C ASP A 137 11.65 -9.35 -1.88
N GLU A 138 11.31 -8.23 -2.55
CA GLU A 138 10.12 -7.44 -2.21
C GLU A 138 8.81 -8.20 -2.48
N GLU A 139 8.75 -9.06 -3.50
CA GLU A 139 7.55 -9.83 -3.82
C GLU A 139 7.21 -10.85 -2.72
N ARG A 140 8.21 -11.62 -2.27
CA ARG A 140 8.04 -12.58 -1.16
C ARG A 140 7.64 -11.86 0.13
N PHE A 141 8.27 -10.71 0.40
CA PHE A 141 7.92 -9.89 1.55
C PHE A 141 6.47 -9.38 1.46
N ALA A 142 6.01 -8.92 0.31
CA ALA A 142 4.63 -8.47 0.09
C ALA A 142 3.61 -9.61 0.24
N LYS A 143 3.93 -10.81 -0.23
CA LYS A 143 3.13 -12.02 0.02
C LYS A 143 3.03 -12.32 1.52
N TYR A 144 4.14 -12.20 2.25
CA TYR A 144 4.14 -12.35 3.71
C TYR A 144 3.31 -11.25 4.40
N MET A 145 3.43 -9.98 3.97
CA MET A 145 2.59 -8.89 4.48
C MET A 145 1.10 -9.20 4.27
N THR A 146 0.73 -9.71 3.11
CA THR A 146 -0.67 -10.08 2.78
C THR A 146 -1.16 -11.23 3.67
N TRP A 147 -0.35 -12.27 3.85
CA TRP A 147 -0.67 -13.37 4.76
C TRP A 147 -0.82 -12.86 6.20
N GLN A 148 0.09 -12.00 6.67
CA GLN A 148 0.01 -11.38 8.00
C GLN A 148 -1.27 -10.54 8.14
N ALA A 149 -1.64 -9.75 7.13
CA ALA A 149 -2.87 -8.99 7.11
C ALA A 149 -4.10 -9.88 7.31
N LYS A 150 -4.19 -11.01 6.59
CA LYS A 150 -5.29 -11.97 6.77
C LYS A 150 -5.35 -12.54 8.20
N LYS A 151 -4.19 -12.85 8.80
CA LYS A 151 -4.11 -13.30 10.21
C LYS A 151 -4.57 -12.24 11.21
N LEU A 152 -4.37 -10.96 10.90
CA LEU A 152 -4.83 -9.86 11.73
C LEU A 152 -6.33 -9.55 11.56
N GLY A 153 -7.00 -10.17 10.59
CA GLY A 153 -8.40 -9.93 10.29
C GLY A 153 -8.64 -8.90 9.17
N MET A 154 -7.60 -8.45 8.49
CA MET A 154 -7.67 -7.53 7.34
C MET A 154 -8.09 -8.30 6.07
N LYS A 155 -9.36 -8.67 6.00
CA LYS A 155 -9.88 -9.64 5.01
C LYS A 155 -9.86 -9.12 3.57
N LYS A 156 -9.91 -7.80 3.39
CA LYS A 156 -9.98 -7.14 2.07
C LYS A 156 -8.66 -6.44 1.67
N THR A 157 -7.54 -6.83 2.30
CA THR A 157 -6.23 -6.22 2.04
C THR A 157 -5.30 -7.17 1.32
N THR A 158 -4.64 -6.65 0.27
CA THR A 158 -3.57 -7.30 -0.47
C THR A 158 -2.43 -6.30 -0.66
N PHE A 159 -1.20 -6.73 -0.37
CA PHE A 159 0.02 -5.96 -0.59
C PHE A 159 0.80 -6.55 -1.76
N GLN A 160 1.38 -5.67 -2.60
CA GLN A 160 2.23 -6.05 -3.73
C GLN A 160 3.66 -5.54 -3.58
N ASN A 161 3.88 -4.62 -2.63
CA ASN A 161 5.21 -4.09 -2.29
C ASN A 161 5.24 -3.59 -0.85
N ALA A 162 6.43 -3.28 -0.34
CA ALA A 162 6.64 -2.84 1.04
C ALA A 162 6.43 -1.33 1.24
N SER A 163 6.38 -0.55 0.17
CA SER A 163 6.42 0.91 0.19
C SER A 163 5.06 1.58 0.00
N GLY A 164 4.14 0.92 -0.71
CA GLY A 164 2.88 1.49 -1.14
C GLY A 164 2.99 2.27 -2.45
N LEU A 165 4.06 2.06 -3.21
CA LEU A 165 4.14 2.53 -4.59
C LEU A 165 2.98 1.94 -5.41
N PRO A 166 2.52 2.64 -6.46
CA PRO A 166 1.37 2.22 -7.23
C PRO A 166 1.49 0.80 -7.79
N ASP A 167 0.50 -0.01 -7.49
CA ASP A 167 0.27 -1.31 -8.09
C ASP A 167 -1.24 -1.54 -8.14
N PRO A 168 -1.82 -1.95 -9.29
CA PRO A 168 -3.26 -2.11 -9.45
C PRO A 168 -3.86 -3.22 -8.59
N ASP A 169 -3.06 -4.21 -8.22
CA ASP A 169 -3.49 -5.35 -7.42
C ASP A 169 -3.33 -5.12 -5.91
N GLN A 170 -2.74 -3.98 -5.53
CA GLN A 170 -2.63 -3.56 -4.15
C GLN A 170 -3.91 -2.87 -3.68
N SER A 171 -4.58 -3.42 -2.69
CA SER A 171 -5.86 -2.90 -2.22
C SER A 171 -6.04 -3.07 -0.72
N THR A 172 -6.93 -2.23 -0.16
CA THR A 172 -7.32 -2.26 1.25
C THR A 172 -8.67 -1.60 1.48
N THR A 173 -9.07 -1.47 2.76
CA THR A 173 -10.26 -0.73 3.21
C THR A 173 -9.95 0.11 4.46
N ALA A 174 -10.77 1.11 4.77
CA ALA A 174 -10.61 1.88 6.00
C ALA A 174 -10.78 0.99 7.24
N ARG A 175 -11.68 0.01 7.19
CA ARG A 175 -11.88 -0.95 8.28
C ARG A 175 -10.64 -1.81 8.52
N ASP A 176 -10.01 -2.32 7.48
CA ASP A 176 -8.80 -3.11 7.61
C ASP A 176 -7.64 -2.28 8.19
N TYR A 177 -7.54 -0.99 7.83
CA TYR A 177 -6.49 -0.12 8.37
C TYR A 177 -6.76 0.33 9.81
N VAL A 178 -8.01 0.45 10.22
CA VAL A 178 -8.35 0.60 11.66
C VAL A 178 -7.93 -0.65 12.43
N THR A 179 -8.18 -1.84 11.87
CA THR A 179 -7.69 -3.11 12.44
C THR A 179 -6.16 -3.11 12.58
N LEU A 180 -5.42 -2.74 11.53
CA LEU A 180 -3.96 -2.66 11.59
C LEU A 180 -3.47 -1.63 12.62
N SER A 181 -4.14 -0.49 12.72
CA SER A 181 -3.81 0.57 13.68
C SER A 181 -3.98 0.09 15.13
N LEU A 182 -5.07 -0.62 15.43
CA LEU A 182 -5.29 -1.25 16.72
C LEU A 182 -4.23 -2.31 17.03
N ARG A 183 -3.91 -3.16 16.04
CA ARG A 183 -2.92 -4.24 16.22
C ARG A 183 -1.52 -3.68 16.45
N LEU A 184 -1.12 -2.60 15.77
CA LEU A 184 0.15 -1.92 16.04
C LEU A 184 0.23 -1.40 17.47
N TYR A 185 -0.87 -0.83 17.98
CA TYR A 185 -0.94 -0.32 19.35
C TYR A 185 -0.97 -1.46 20.39
N ASP A 186 -1.76 -2.51 20.16
CA ASP A 186 -1.97 -3.58 21.11
C ASP A 186 -0.80 -4.57 21.17
N ASP A 187 -0.25 -4.91 20.01
CA ASP A 187 0.79 -5.93 19.91
C ASP A 187 2.18 -5.38 20.21
N PHE A 188 2.39 -4.08 19.94
CA PHE A 188 3.71 -3.44 20.01
C PHE A 188 3.66 -2.06 20.71
N PRO A 189 3.10 -1.95 21.93
CA PRO A 189 2.96 -0.67 22.63
C PRO A 189 4.30 0.05 22.85
N GLN A 190 5.39 -0.72 23.05
CA GLN A 190 6.74 -0.17 23.24
C GLN A 190 7.34 0.48 21.98
N TYR A 191 6.90 0.06 20.78
CA TYR A 191 7.33 0.61 19.49
C TYR A 191 6.35 1.64 18.93
N PHE A 192 5.13 1.72 19.43
CA PHE A 192 4.13 2.68 18.96
C PHE A 192 4.62 4.14 19.04
N LYS A 193 5.49 4.43 20.01
CA LYS A 193 6.15 5.74 20.18
C LYS A 193 6.88 6.25 18.92
N TYR A 194 7.36 5.36 18.03
CA TYR A 194 8.02 5.76 16.79
C TYR A 194 7.11 6.60 15.90
N PHE A 195 5.80 6.31 15.85
CA PHE A 195 4.85 7.05 15.03
C PHE A 195 4.68 8.51 15.47
N LYS A 196 5.07 8.85 16.68
CA LYS A 196 5.07 10.22 17.23
C LYS A 196 6.34 11.00 16.89
N THR A 197 7.36 10.40 16.26
CA THR A 197 8.61 11.07 15.92
C THR A 197 8.34 12.32 15.07
N PRO A 198 8.63 13.55 15.55
CA PRO A 198 8.30 14.77 14.81
C PRO A 198 9.30 15.07 13.69
N VAL A 199 10.57 14.82 13.94
CA VAL A 199 11.69 15.04 13.01
C VAL A 199 12.72 13.93 13.20
N PHE A 200 13.21 13.40 12.11
CA PHE A 200 14.33 12.46 12.07
C PHE A 200 15.52 13.11 11.41
N ALA A 201 16.67 13.13 12.08
CA ALA A 201 17.94 13.57 11.52
C ALA A 201 18.74 12.36 11.06
N TYR A 202 19.19 12.35 9.81
CA TYR A 202 20.01 11.29 9.24
C TYR A 202 21.08 11.91 8.33
N GLY A 203 22.35 11.67 8.65
CA GLY A 203 23.45 12.40 8.04
C GLY A 203 23.28 13.91 8.25
N ARG A 204 23.35 14.68 7.18
CA ARG A 204 23.15 16.15 7.20
C ARG A 204 21.69 16.57 7.01
N ALA A 205 20.81 15.61 6.67
CA ALA A 205 19.40 15.89 6.35
C ALA A 205 18.51 15.80 7.60
N ARG A 206 17.39 16.54 7.57
CA ARG A 206 16.35 16.51 8.59
C ARG A 206 15.00 16.25 7.91
N TYR A 207 14.32 15.18 8.31
CA TYR A 207 13.07 14.74 7.74
C TYR A 207 11.93 15.00 8.72
N ARG A 208 11.09 15.98 8.40
CA ARG A 208 9.88 16.27 9.19
C ARG A 208 8.82 15.23 8.91
N ASN A 209 8.12 14.78 9.95
CA ASN A 209 6.99 13.87 9.81
C ASN A 209 5.87 14.50 8.96
N HIS A 210 5.38 13.74 7.97
CA HIS A 210 4.31 14.20 7.09
C HIS A 210 2.93 14.27 7.76
N ASN A 211 2.76 13.66 8.94
CA ASN A 211 1.53 13.75 9.70
C ASN A 211 1.42 15.10 10.42
N GLY A 212 0.73 16.06 9.80
CA GLY A 212 0.54 17.41 10.35
C GLY A 212 -0.21 17.44 11.67
N LEU A 213 -1.00 16.41 12.01
CA LEU A 213 -1.74 16.36 13.27
C LEU A 213 -0.81 16.26 14.48
N LEU A 214 0.37 15.67 14.34
CA LEU A 214 1.37 15.61 15.41
C LEU A 214 1.78 16.99 15.94
N PHE A 215 1.65 18.03 15.11
CA PHE A 215 2.08 19.39 15.43
C PHE A 215 0.94 20.33 15.86
N ASN A 216 -0.31 19.99 15.49
CA ASN A 216 -1.43 20.92 15.62
C ASN A 216 -2.75 20.27 16.09
N PHE A 217 -2.70 19.04 16.63
CA PHE A 217 -3.84 18.39 17.24
C PHE A 217 -3.43 17.72 18.56
N GLN A 218 -3.86 18.30 19.67
CA GLN A 218 -3.47 17.86 21.01
C GLN A 218 -3.79 16.38 21.24
N GLY A 219 -2.79 15.64 21.74
CA GLY A 219 -2.92 14.21 22.05
C GLY A 219 -2.66 13.31 20.84
N SER A 220 -2.38 13.86 19.64
CA SER A 220 -1.99 13.04 18.49
C SER A 220 -0.64 12.35 18.74
N ASP A 221 -0.59 11.04 18.53
CA ASP A 221 0.60 10.20 18.71
C ASP A 221 0.89 9.27 17.53
N GLY A 222 0.24 9.49 16.41
CA GLY A 222 0.47 8.74 15.18
C GLY A 222 -0.58 8.99 14.12
N ILE A 223 -0.63 8.21 13.01
CA ILE A 223 0.22 7.05 12.72
C ILE A 223 0.99 7.31 11.43
N LYS A 224 0.29 7.41 10.26
CA LYS A 224 0.94 7.50 8.96
C LYS A 224 0.09 8.21 7.91
N THR A 225 0.75 8.94 7.00
CA THR A 225 0.15 9.53 5.81
C THR A 225 0.49 8.71 4.56
N GLY A 226 -0.35 8.83 3.53
CA GLY A 226 -0.09 8.27 2.22
C GLY A 226 -0.65 9.16 1.11
N TYR A 227 -0.02 9.11 -0.06
CA TYR A 227 -0.49 9.78 -1.25
C TYR A 227 0.01 9.05 -2.50
N THR A 228 -0.88 8.83 -3.43
CA THR A 228 -0.60 8.60 -4.85
C THR A 228 -1.68 9.31 -5.66
N ARG A 229 -1.44 9.53 -6.95
CA ARG A 229 -2.47 10.13 -7.81
C ARG A 229 -3.78 9.32 -7.79
N ALA A 230 -3.69 7.99 -7.77
CA ALA A 230 -4.83 7.09 -7.76
C ALA A 230 -5.53 7.00 -6.39
N SER A 231 -4.78 7.10 -5.28
CA SER A 231 -5.36 6.97 -3.93
C SER A 231 -5.96 8.28 -3.39
N GLY A 232 -5.53 9.43 -3.91
CA GLY A 232 -5.67 10.70 -3.19
C GLY A 232 -4.86 10.73 -1.89
N PHE A 233 -5.17 11.66 -1.00
CA PHE A 233 -4.46 11.85 0.27
C PHE A 233 -5.08 11.00 1.38
N ASN A 234 -4.31 10.09 1.95
CA ASN A 234 -4.69 9.15 2.98
C ASN A 234 -4.08 9.51 4.34
N LEU A 235 -4.72 9.10 5.44
CA LEU A 235 -4.22 9.28 6.79
C LEU A 235 -4.79 8.21 7.73
N ALA A 236 -3.93 7.54 8.48
CA ALA A 236 -4.28 6.85 9.72
C ALA A 236 -3.78 7.71 10.89
N ALA A 237 -4.65 7.98 11.84
CA ALA A 237 -4.36 8.82 13.00
C ALA A 237 -4.78 8.15 14.31
N SER A 238 -4.01 8.41 15.38
CA SER A 238 -4.28 7.99 16.73
C SER A 238 -4.19 9.19 17.67
N VAL A 239 -5.08 9.27 18.65
CA VAL A 239 -5.17 10.39 19.61
C VAL A 239 -5.48 9.88 21.00
N HIS A 240 -4.62 10.24 21.94
CA HIS A 240 -4.86 10.03 23.37
C HIS A 240 -5.13 11.36 24.06
N ARG A 241 -6.27 11.49 24.75
CA ARG A 241 -6.64 12.71 25.49
C ARG A 241 -7.56 12.40 26.67
N GLY A 242 -7.14 12.75 27.88
CA GLY A 242 -7.98 12.62 29.09
C GLY A 242 -8.49 11.18 29.32
N GLY A 243 -7.64 10.16 29.17
CA GLY A 243 -8.01 8.75 29.29
C GLY A 243 -8.74 8.15 28.09
N LYS A 244 -9.16 8.97 27.13
CA LYS A 244 -9.82 8.54 25.89
C LYS A 244 -8.78 8.21 24.84
N HIS A 245 -9.03 7.16 24.02
CA HIS A 245 -8.20 6.80 22.88
C HIS A 245 -9.08 6.62 21.64
N VAL A 246 -8.82 7.39 20.60
CA VAL A 246 -9.56 7.37 19.34
C VAL A 246 -8.61 7.10 18.18
N ILE A 247 -9.00 6.20 17.29
CA ILE A 247 -8.28 5.90 16.05
C ILE A 247 -9.17 6.22 14.87
N GLY A 248 -8.62 6.95 13.88
CA GLY A 248 -9.30 7.30 12.64
C GLY A 248 -8.46 6.97 11.41
N VAL A 249 -9.11 6.51 10.35
CA VAL A 249 -8.51 6.27 9.03
C VAL A 249 -9.33 6.98 7.97
N ILE A 250 -8.66 7.66 7.04
CA ILE A 250 -9.25 8.34 5.88
C ILE A 250 -8.50 7.93 4.62
N PHE A 251 -9.23 7.59 3.57
CA PHE A 251 -8.76 7.45 2.19
C PHE A 251 -9.46 8.44 1.27
N GLY A 252 -8.78 8.90 0.22
CA GLY A 252 -9.41 9.60 -0.90
C GLY A 252 -9.47 11.13 -0.79
N GLY A 253 -8.73 11.77 0.13
CA GLY A 253 -8.71 13.24 0.24
C GLY A 253 -8.15 13.90 -1.02
N ARG A 254 -8.72 15.05 -1.43
CA ARG A 254 -8.27 15.82 -2.61
C ARG A 254 -6.97 16.58 -2.36
N SER A 255 -6.72 16.93 -1.10
CA SER A 255 -5.48 17.61 -0.67
C SER A 255 -5.08 17.19 0.75
N ALA A 256 -3.82 17.43 1.11
CA ALA A 256 -3.34 17.21 2.48
C ALA A 256 -4.07 18.08 3.50
N GLY A 257 -4.38 19.34 3.14
CA GLY A 257 -5.11 20.28 3.97
C GLY A 257 -6.53 19.82 4.26
N GLU A 258 -7.27 19.45 3.21
CA GLU A 258 -8.64 18.95 3.30
C GLU A 258 -8.72 17.64 4.12
N ARG A 259 -7.86 16.67 3.83
CA ARG A 259 -7.75 15.42 4.58
C ARG A 259 -7.50 15.68 6.07
N ASN A 260 -6.56 16.59 6.40
CA ASN A 260 -6.25 16.93 7.79
C ASN A 260 -7.42 17.65 8.47
N ALA A 261 -8.11 18.56 7.77
CA ALA A 261 -9.29 19.25 8.31
C ALA A 261 -10.41 18.26 8.61
N ARG A 262 -10.72 17.35 7.67
CA ARG A 262 -11.71 16.28 7.88
C ARG A 262 -11.31 15.38 9.05
N MET A 263 -10.06 14.93 9.12
CA MET A 263 -9.61 14.07 10.23
C MET A 263 -9.76 14.80 11.58
N ARG A 264 -9.37 16.07 11.70
CA ARG A 264 -9.55 16.84 12.93
C ARG A 264 -11.03 16.95 13.35
N SER A 265 -11.92 17.22 12.39
CA SER A 265 -13.36 17.28 12.66
C SER A 265 -13.89 15.94 13.20
N LEU A 266 -13.55 14.84 12.52
CA LEU A 266 -13.98 13.50 12.92
C LEU A 266 -13.43 13.10 14.29
N LEU A 267 -12.13 13.33 14.54
CA LEU A 267 -11.51 13.01 15.83
C LEU A 267 -12.07 13.88 16.98
N THR A 268 -12.37 15.15 16.73
CA THR A 268 -12.99 16.05 17.73
C THR A 268 -14.38 15.54 18.10
N ALA A 269 -15.20 15.22 17.11
CA ALA A 269 -16.54 14.66 17.35
C ALA A 269 -16.47 13.29 18.07
N ALA A 270 -15.51 12.45 17.67
CA ALA A 270 -15.30 11.14 18.29
C ALA A 270 -14.83 11.22 19.73
N LEU A 271 -13.91 12.14 20.07
CA LEU A 271 -13.48 12.39 21.46
C LEU A 271 -14.64 12.80 22.38
N GLY A 272 -15.64 13.52 21.84
CA GLY A 272 -16.87 13.85 22.58
C GLY A 272 -17.70 12.62 22.97
N LYS A 273 -17.64 11.57 22.11
CA LYS A 273 -18.46 10.35 22.24
C LYS A 273 -17.70 9.14 22.81
N SER A 274 -16.37 9.21 22.90
CA SER A 274 -15.53 8.08 23.33
C SER A 274 -15.52 7.94 24.87
N SER A 275 -15.29 6.71 25.32
CA SER A 275 -15.22 6.33 26.74
C SER A 275 -13.79 6.47 27.28
N THR A 276 -13.68 6.67 28.58
CA THR A 276 -12.44 6.49 29.35
C THR A 276 -12.25 5.05 29.82
N GLU A 277 -13.34 4.26 29.86
CA GLU A 277 -13.29 2.86 30.25
C GLU A 277 -12.71 1.98 29.13
N LYS A 278 -11.82 1.07 29.51
CA LYS A 278 -11.20 0.10 28.60
C LYS A 278 -11.94 -1.23 28.71
N THR A 279 -12.96 -1.41 27.86
CA THR A 279 -13.75 -2.65 27.82
C THR A 279 -13.35 -3.58 26.67
N ARG A 280 -12.63 -3.05 25.66
CA ARG A 280 -12.13 -3.87 24.54
C ARG A 280 -10.98 -4.75 25.02
N VAL A 281 -11.08 -6.05 24.74
CA VAL A 281 -9.99 -6.99 24.93
C VAL A 281 -9.07 -6.93 23.70
N PRO A 282 -7.75 -6.69 23.86
CA PRO A 282 -6.81 -6.73 22.75
C PRO A 282 -6.81 -8.12 22.08
N ALA A 283 -6.78 -8.17 20.77
CA ALA A 283 -6.86 -9.42 20.00
C ALA A 283 -5.75 -10.44 20.36
N ARG A 284 -4.58 -9.94 20.79
CA ARG A 284 -3.50 -10.81 21.29
C ARG A 284 -3.90 -11.58 22.55
N VAL A 285 -4.64 -10.91 23.45
CA VAL A 285 -5.16 -11.52 24.69
C VAL A 285 -6.26 -12.51 24.34
N GLU A 286 -7.21 -12.16 23.47
CA GLU A 286 -8.27 -13.06 22.99
C GLU A 286 -7.67 -14.34 22.38
N MET A 287 -6.65 -14.20 21.50
CA MET A 287 -5.97 -15.35 20.91
C MET A 287 -5.22 -16.19 21.94
N ALA A 288 -4.61 -15.58 22.96
CA ALA A 288 -3.93 -16.29 24.02
C ALA A 288 -4.94 -17.07 24.88
N VAL A 289 -6.06 -16.46 25.25
CA VAL A 289 -7.16 -17.12 25.98
C VAL A 289 -7.77 -18.27 25.16
N ALA A 290 -8.02 -18.04 23.86
CA ALA A 290 -8.56 -19.07 22.97
C ALA A 290 -7.59 -20.26 22.79
N ARG A 291 -6.28 -20.01 22.76
CA ARG A 291 -5.25 -21.07 22.72
C ARG A 291 -5.18 -21.84 24.04
N ALA A 292 -5.27 -21.16 25.17
CA ALA A 292 -5.30 -21.78 26.47
C ALA A 292 -6.54 -22.68 26.64
N ALA A 293 -7.73 -22.18 26.22
CA ALA A 293 -8.97 -22.96 26.23
C ALA A 293 -8.91 -24.21 25.33
N LYS A 294 -8.24 -24.12 24.14
CA LYS A 294 -8.02 -25.29 23.28
C LYS A 294 -7.02 -26.30 23.84
N LYS A 295 -6.04 -25.86 24.63
CA LYS A 295 -5.08 -26.77 25.32
C LYS A 295 -5.75 -27.55 26.46
N GLN A 296 -6.87 -27.07 26.99
CA GLN A 296 -7.64 -27.78 28.01
C GLN A 296 -8.58 -28.86 27.46
N LYS A 297 -8.76 -28.95 26.13
CA LYS A 297 -9.54 -30.00 25.47
C LYS A 297 -8.58 -31.06 24.95
N PRO A 298 -8.65 -32.34 25.39
CA PRO A 298 -7.73 -33.38 24.94
C PRO A 298 -8.04 -33.74 23.48
N ALA A 299 -7.30 -33.18 22.56
CA ALA A 299 -7.19 -33.66 21.19
C ALA A 299 -5.71 -33.67 20.84
N ALA A 300 -5.26 -34.80 20.25
CA ALA A 300 -3.88 -34.99 19.87
C ALA A 300 -3.31 -33.78 19.12
N PRO A 301 -2.10 -33.33 19.48
CA PRO A 301 -1.50 -32.16 18.83
C PRO A 301 -1.18 -32.50 17.36
N PRO A 302 -1.43 -31.58 16.41
CA PRO A 302 -0.72 -31.67 15.14
C PRO A 302 0.77 -31.50 15.41
N PRO A 303 1.67 -32.15 14.63
CA PRO A 303 3.11 -32.17 14.89
C PRO A 303 3.62 -30.70 14.96
N GLU A 304 4.20 -30.35 16.10
CA GLU A 304 4.90 -29.09 16.29
C GLU A 304 6.08 -29.00 15.32
N PRO A 305 6.32 -27.87 14.65
CA PRO A 305 7.61 -27.68 14.00
C PRO A 305 8.68 -27.60 15.09
N GLY A 306 9.70 -28.46 14.98
CA GLY A 306 10.71 -28.72 16.00
C GLY A 306 11.22 -27.50 16.74
N ALA A 307 11.29 -27.65 18.05
CA ALA A 307 11.71 -26.62 19.01
C ALA A 307 13.25 -26.46 19.11
N ASP A 308 14.02 -26.92 18.14
CA ASP A 308 15.49 -26.85 18.18
C ASP A 308 16.06 -26.38 16.83
N GLU A 309 15.89 -25.11 16.53
CA GLU A 309 16.82 -24.45 15.63
C GLU A 309 16.98 -22.98 16.06
N GLN A 310 18.05 -22.74 16.83
CA GLN A 310 18.57 -21.42 17.05
C GLN A 310 18.84 -20.81 15.68
N VAL A 311 17.93 -19.93 15.23
CA VAL A 311 18.14 -19.16 14.01
C VAL A 311 19.35 -18.27 14.26
N ALA A 312 20.46 -18.64 13.66
CA ALA A 312 21.65 -17.82 13.63
C ALA A 312 21.26 -16.40 13.22
N VAL A 313 21.66 -15.45 14.05
CA VAL A 313 21.59 -14.02 13.70
C VAL A 313 22.23 -13.87 12.34
N VAL A 314 21.49 -13.32 11.40
CA VAL A 314 21.95 -13.04 10.05
C VAL A 314 23.14 -12.10 10.10
N THR A 315 24.32 -12.66 10.26
CA THR A 315 25.57 -12.03 9.93
C THR A 315 26.04 -12.67 8.63
N LYS A 316 25.90 -11.91 7.55
CA LYS A 316 26.43 -12.13 6.18
C LYS A 316 25.54 -12.72 5.09
N THR A 317 24.36 -13.32 5.33
CA THR A 317 23.48 -13.75 4.22
C THR A 317 22.03 -13.64 4.66
N GLY A 318 21.51 -12.42 4.74
CA GLY A 318 20.15 -12.12 5.19
C GLY A 318 19.03 -12.51 4.22
N LYS A 319 19.19 -13.57 3.46
CA LYS A 319 18.26 -13.85 2.35
C LYS A 319 16.96 -14.56 2.72
N ASP A 320 16.79 -15.16 3.90
CA ASP A 320 15.67 -16.10 4.07
C ASP A 320 14.88 -16.10 5.40
N ALA A 321 15.01 -15.10 6.27
CA ALA A 321 14.27 -15.11 7.55
C ALA A 321 12.74 -15.15 7.37
N ILE A 322 12.21 -14.42 6.39
CA ILE A 322 10.78 -14.44 6.03
C ILE A 322 10.46 -15.59 5.08
N GLY A 323 11.37 -15.94 4.17
CA GLY A 323 11.20 -17.06 3.27
C GLY A 323 10.99 -18.39 4.01
N ALA A 324 11.76 -18.64 5.05
CA ALA A 324 11.57 -19.81 5.92
C ALA A 324 10.21 -19.78 6.65
N LEU A 325 9.73 -18.60 7.04
CA LEU A 325 8.43 -18.44 7.68
C LEU A 325 7.27 -18.70 6.70
N ILE A 326 7.39 -18.21 5.47
CA ILE A 326 6.39 -18.42 4.41
C ILE A 326 6.31 -19.90 4.02
N SER A 327 7.46 -20.57 3.86
CA SER A 327 7.51 -21.98 3.48
C SER A 327 6.90 -22.92 4.53
N ARG A 328 6.92 -22.51 5.82
CA ARG A 328 6.40 -23.32 6.94
C ARG A 328 4.91 -23.08 7.24
N THR A 329 4.32 -21.97 6.74
CA THR A 329 2.97 -21.54 7.10
C THR A 329 1.99 -21.47 5.94
N ALA A 330 2.45 -21.58 4.70
CA ALA A 330 1.58 -21.71 3.54
C ALA A 330 0.97 -23.10 3.50
N PRO A 331 -0.33 -23.28 3.30
CA PRO A 331 -0.93 -24.58 3.07
C PRO A 331 -0.29 -25.21 1.83
N LYS A 332 0.16 -26.46 1.92
CA LYS A 332 0.52 -27.26 0.75
C LYS A 332 -0.71 -27.33 -0.14
N GLY A 333 -0.62 -26.84 -1.36
CA GLY A 333 -1.70 -26.85 -2.33
C GLY A 333 -2.22 -28.27 -2.51
N GLY A 334 -3.53 -28.45 -2.31
CA GLY A 334 -4.24 -29.64 -2.70
C GLY A 334 -4.29 -29.75 -4.23
N ALA A 335 -4.38 -30.98 -4.70
CA ALA A 335 -4.43 -31.36 -6.10
C ALA A 335 -5.49 -30.58 -6.88
N ALA A 336 -5.14 -30.19 -8.09
CA ALA A 336 -6.02 -29.50 -9.03
C ALA A 336 -7.21 -30.39 -9.42
N ASP A 337 -8.43 -29.88 -9.23
CA ASP A 337 -9.63 -30.45 -9.82
C ASP A 337 -9.66 -30.16 -11.33
N ALA A 338 -9.84 -31.22 -12.10
CA ALA A 338 -9.94 -31.23 -13.54
C ALA A 338 -11.31 -30.74 -13.98
N ASN A 339 -11.52 -29.41 -14.03
CA ASN A 339 -12.62 -28.80 -14.80
C ASN A 339 -12.33 -27.31 -15.06
N THR A 340 -11.25 -27.05 -15.82
CA THR A 340 -10.93 -25.72 -16.33
C THR A 340 -11.13 -25.74 -17.85
N PRO A 341 -11.87 -24.78 -18.44
CA PRO A 341 -11.94 -24.67 -19.90
C PRO A 341 -10.55 -24.36 -20.49
N PRO A 342 -10.26 -24.78 -21.73
CA PRO A 342 -8.94 -24.64 -22.31
C PRO A 342 -8.49 -23.17 -22.33
N GLY A 343 -7.34 -22.91 -21.69
CA GLY A 343 -6.69 -21.62 -21.68
C GLY A 343 -6.17 -21.25 -23.09
N PRO A 344 -5.97 -19.96 -23.36
CA PRO A 344 -5.40 -19.51 -24.63
C PRO A 344 -4.01 -20.09 -24.84
N ALA A 345 -3.69 -20.40 -26.12
CA ALA A 345 -2.49 -21.07 -26.61
C ALA A 345 -1.19 -20.59 -25.90
N GLU A 346 -0.36 -21.56 -25.51
CA GLU A 346 0.98 -21.35 -24.99
C GLU A 346 1.82 -20.48 -25.94
N VAL A 347 2.22 -19.31 -25.45
CA VAL A 347 3.23 -18.47 -26.11
C VAL A 347 4.58 -19.06 -25.76
N PRO A 348 5.52 -19.23 -26.70
CA PRO A 348 6.87 -19.73 -26.42
C PRO A 348 7.52 -18.90 -25.31
N GLU A 349 8.00 -19.55 -24.26
CA GLU A 349 8.75 -18.88 -23.20
C GLU A 349 10.01 -18.24 -23.78
N ALA A 350 10.09 -16.91 -23.70
CA ALA A 350 11.29 -16.16 -24.03
C ALA A 350 12.36 -16.38 -22.94
N PRO A 351 13.66 -16.37 -23.27
CA PRO A 351 14.72 -16.54 -22.28
C PRO A 351 14.69 -15.42 -21.23
N GLY A 352 14.72 -15.80 -19.97
CA GLY A 352 14.74 -14.91 -18.80
C GLY A 352 13.40 -14.76 -18.07
N PRO A 353 13.43 -14.85 -16.72
CA PRO A 353 12.21 -14.90 -15.91
C PRO A 353 11.61 -13.52 -15.59
N PHE A 354 12.08 -12.41 -16.23
CA PHE A 354 11.60 -11.08 -15.91
C PHE A 354 10.95 -10.39 -17.11
N HIS A 355 9.91 -9.61 -16.80
CA HIS A 355 9.19 -8.76 -17.75
C HIS A 355 9.27 -7.31 -17.32
N ILE A 356 9.22 -6.39 -18.31
CA ILE A 356 9.05 -4.95 -18.08
C ILE A 356 7.62 -4.58 -18.45
N GLN A 357 6.79 -4.17 -17.52
CA GLN A 357 5.45 -3.66 -17.79
C GLN A 357 5.49 -2.13 -17.92
N ILE A 358 4.91 -1.62 -19.02
CA ILE A 358 4.88 -0.18 -19.35
C ILE A 358 3.49 0.44 -19.22
N GLY A 359 2.48 -0.34 -18.84
CA GLY A 359 1.12 0.14 -18.59
C GLY A 359 0.08 -0.98 -18.56
N SER A 360 -1.15 -0.59 -18.16
CA SER A 360 -2.34 -1.43 -18.22
C SER A 360 -3.46 -0.65 -18.92
N TYR A 361 -4.16 -1.28 -19.85
CA TYR A 361 -5.11 -0.65 -20.78
C TYR A 361 -6.44 -1.39 -20.77
N SER A 362 -7.52 -0.69 -21.12
CA SER A 362 -8.86 -1.26 -21.15
C SER A 362 -9.08 -2.22 -22.32
N THR A 363 -8.29 -2.09 -23.40
CA THR A 363 -8.36 -2.93 -24.58
C THR A 363 -6.99 -3.45 -25.00
N GLU A 364 -6.97 -4.61 -25.67
CA GLU A 364 -5.75 -5.18 -26.24
C GLU A 364 -5.13 -4.26 -27.30
N ALA A 365 -5.97 -3.61 -28.11
CA ALA A 365 -5.54 -2.69 -29.15
C ALA A 365 -4.74 -1.51 -28.57
N GLU A 366 -5.20 -0.92 -27.46
CA GLU A 366 -4.47 0.16 -26.76
C GLU A 366 -3.13 -0.34 -26.20
N ALA A 367 -3.11 -1.52 -25.59
CA ALA A 367 -1.88 -2.13 -25.07
C ALA A 367 -0.86 -2.37 -26.19
N ARG A 368 -1.28 -2.94 -27.32
CA ARG A 368 -0.43 -3.18 -28.50
C ARG A 368 0.03 -1.88 -29.16
N ALA A 369 -0.82 -0.87 -29.30
CA ALA A 369 -0.45 0.44 -29.82
C ALA A 369 0.65 1.10 -28.97
N ARG A 370 0.51 1.03 -27.63
CA ARG A 370 1.53 1.55 -26.72
C ARG A 370 2.85 0.81 -26.81
N LEU A 371 2.83 -0.53 -26.91
CA LEU A 371 4.02 -1.34 -27.14
C LEU A 371 4.73 -0.93 -28.43
N GLY A 372 4.00 -0.78 -29.55
CA GLY A 372 4.55 -0.32 -30.84
C GLY A 372 5.20 1.06 -30.75
N THR A 373 4.55 2.01 -30.04
CA THR A 373 5.11 3.36 -29.80
C THR A 373 6.44 3.29 -29.04
N VAL A 374 6.51 2.44 -28.01
CA VAL A 374 7.71 2.30 -27.19
C VAL A 374 8.84 1.57 -27.95
N VAL A 375 8.52 0.55 -28.74
CA VAL A 375 9.49 -0.08 -29.65
C VAL A 375 10.06 0.95 -30.63
N GLY A 376 9.24 1.80 -31.23
CA GLY A 376 9.69 2.85 -32.16
C GLY A 376 10.61 3.89 -31.51
N SER A 377 10.36 4.27 -30.25
CA SER A 377 11.10 5.33 -29.56
C SER A 377 12.28 4.83 -28.71
N ALA A 378 12.25 3.59 -28.28
CA ALA A 378 13.21 3.01 -27.34
C ALA A 378 13.65 1.57 -27.68
N GLY A 379 13.46 1.10 -28.90
CA GLY A 379 13.76 -0.28 -29.31
C GLY A 379 15.19 -0.72 -29.03
N LYS A 380 16.17 0.18 -29.13
CA LYS A 380 17.59 -0.13 -28.80
C LYS A 380 17.77 -0.47 -27.30
N VAL A 381 16.94 0.12 -26.42
CA VAL A 381 16.98 -0.12 -24.98
C VAL A 381 16.36 -1.47 -24.62
N LEU A 382 15.42 -1.93 -25.44
CA LEU A 382 14.68 -3.17 -25.22
C LEU A 382 15.40 -4.41 -25.77
N GLY A 383 16.54 -4.23 -26.50
CA GLY A 383 17.45 -5.31 -26.89
C GLY A 383 16.81 -6.45 -27.69
N GLY A 384 15.72 -6.18 -28.42
CA GLY A 384 15.00 -7.21 -29.18
C GLY A 384 14.05 -8.09 -28.38
N HIS A 385 13.77 -7.73 -27.12
CA HIS A 385 12.80 -8.43 -26.30
C HIS A 385 11.36 -8.26 -26.78
N ASP A 386 10.58 -9.34 -26.75
CA ASP A 386 9.26 -9.42 -27.36
C ASP A 386 8.19 -8.58 -26.64
N PRO A 387 7.41 -7.76 -27.39
CA PRO A 387 6.28 -7.02 -26.86
C PRO A 387 5.06 -7.94 -26.68
N LEU A 388 4.51 -8.00 -25.48
CA LEU A 388 3.36 -8.82 -25.10
C LEU A 388 2.23 -7.97 -24.56
N ALA A 389 1.01 -8.15 -25.11
CA ALA A 389 -0.23 -7.68 -24.50
C ALA A 389 -0.85 -8.84 -23.71
N VAL A 390 -0.71 -8.83 -22.40
CA VAL A 390 -1.15 -9.94 -21.52
C VAL A 390 -2.52 -9.63 -20.95
N LEU A 391 -3.50 -10.50 -21.21
CA LEU A 391 -4.83 -10.41 -20.62
C LEU A 391 -4.74 -10.63 -19.10
N TYR A 392 -5.33 -9.72 -18.35
CA TYR A 392 -5.48 -9.83 -16.90
C TYR A 392 -6.95 -9.67 -16.51
N SER A 393 -7.53 -10.75 -15.99
CA SER A 393 -8.90 -10.75 -15.49
C SER A 393 -8.90 -10.45 -14.00
N GLY A 394 -9.17 -9.20 -13.63
CA GLY A 394 -9.47 -8.83 -12.24
C GLY A 394 -10.92 -9.19 -11.90
N SER A 395 -11.26 -9.16 -10.61
CA SER A 395 -12.61 -9.55 -10.11
C SER A 395 -13.77 -8.70 -10.64
N ARG A 396 -13.51 -7.54 -11.26
CA ARG A 396 -14.52 -6.60 -11.76
C ARG A 396 -14.26 -6.03 -13.15
N GLN A 397 -13.06 -6.18 -13.69
CA GLN A 397 -12.68 -5.60 -14.98
C GLN A 397 -11.52 -6.36 -15.59
N VAL A 398 -11.54 -6.48 -16.92
CA VAL A 398 -10.47 -7.05 -17.73
C VAL A 398 -9.50 -5.94 -18.12
N TRP A 399 -8.20 -6.20 -18.00
CA TRP A 399 -7.13 -5.29 -18.38
C TRP A 399 -6.15 -6.00 -19.31
N TYR A 400 -5.53 -5.23 -20.19
CA TYR A 400 -4.44 -5.69 -21.04
C TYR A 400 -3.15 -5.03 -20.58
N ARG A 401 -2.21 -5.84 -20.08
CA ARG A 401 -0.92 -5.38 -19.59
C ARG A 401 0.08 -5.35 -20.74
N ALA A 402 0.61 -4.16 -21.05
CA ALA A 402 1.65 -4.00 -22.06
C ALA A 402 3.02 -4.31 -21.44
N ARG A 403 3.66 -5.40 -21.88
CA ARG A 403 4.91 -5.93 -21.33
C ARG A 403 5.94 -6.21 -22.42
N PHE A 404 7.21 -6.17 -22.02
CA PHE A 404 8.31 -6.77 -22.77
C PHE A 404 8.85 -7.95 -21.95
N ALA A 405 9.05 -9.11 -22.58
CA ALA A 405 9.37 -10.36 -21.90
C ALA A 405 10.82 -10.79 -22.14
N GLY A 406 11.30 -11.73 -21.30
CA GLY A 406 12.54 -12.45 -21.56
C GLY A 406 13.81 -11.79 -21.04
N PHE A 407 13.71 -10.93 -20.03
CA PHE A 407 14.86 -10.28 -19.41
C PHE A 407 15.42 -11.12 -18.24
N GLU A 408 16.74 -11.07 -18.08
CA GLU A 408 17.37 -11.32 -16.80
C GLU A 408 17.18 -10.08 -15.90
N ARG A 409 17.15 -10.27 -14.56
CA ARG A 409 16.83 -9.19 -13.61
C ARG A 409 17.67 -7.92 -13.82
N PRO A 410 19.02 -7.99 -13.93
CA PRO A 410 19.84 -6.78 -14.13
C PRO A 410 19.53 -6.07 -15.46
N GLN A 411 19.24 -6.83 -16.51
CA GLN A 411 18.88 -6.28 -17.83
C GLN A 411 17.53 -5.58 -17.78
N ALA A 412 16.53 -6.17 -17.11
CA ALA A 412 15.22 -5.56 -16.93
C ALA A 412 15.30 -4.24 -16.17
N ASP A 413 16.08 -4.20 -15.11
CA ASP A 413 16.26 -2.98 -14.29
C ASP A 413 16.94 -1.88 -15.09
N GLN A 414 18.04 -2.18 -15.85
CA GLN A 414 18.71 -1.22 -16.73
C GLN A 414 17.80 -0.71 -17.84
N ALA A 415 17.07 -1.60 -18.51
CA ALA A 415 16.15 -1.23 -19.57
C ALA A 415 15.02 -0.34 -19.04
N CYS A 416 14.47 -0.65 -17.85
CA CYS A 416 13.44 0.16 -17.22
C CYS A 416 13.98 1.54 -16.79
N LEU A 417 15.21 1.65 -16.29
CA LEU A 417 15.86 2.92 -16.01
C LEU A 417 16.01 3.78 -17.27
N ALA A 418 16.46 3.17 -18.37
CA ALA A 418 16.63 3.87 -19.65
C ALA A 418 15.27 4.29 -20.27
N LEU A 419 14.19 3.52 -20.07
CA LEU A 419 12.83 3.90 -20.45
C LEU A 419 12.34 5.11 -19.64
N LYS A 420 12.60 5.12 -18.34
CA LYS A 420 12.25 6.25 -17.46
C LYS A 420 12.99 7.53 -17.82
N ALA A 421 14.25 7.45 -18.23
CA ALA A 421 15.00 8.59 -18.74
C ALA A 421 14.36 9.20 -20.01
N LYS A 422 13.55 8.42 -20.72
CA LYS A 422 12.75 8.85 -21.89
C LYS A 422 11.29 9.18 -21.52
N HIS A 423 10.98 9.40 -20.24
CA HIS A 423 9.62 9.66 -19.71
C HIS A 423 8.60 8.54 -20.00
N ILE A 424 9.09 7.29 -20.12
CA ILE A 424 8.24 6.12 -20.27
C ILE A 424 8.22 5.39 -18.94
N ASP A 425 7.07 5.41 -18.26
CA ASP A 425 6.88 4.68 -17.01
C ASP A 425 7.00 3.17 -17.24
N CYS A 426 7.71 2.48 -16.33
CA CYS A 426 7.85 1.05 -16.37
C CYS A 426 8.03 0.43 -15.00
N ILE A 427 7.66 -0.85 -14.90
CA ILE A 427 7.81 -1.69 -13.71
C ILE A 427 8.46 -3.01 -14.16
N VAL A 428 9.51 -3.42 -13.46
CA VAL A 428 10.11 -4.74 -13.65
C VAL A 428 9.36 -5.75 -12.79
N MET A 429 9.01 -6.89 -13.38
CA MET A 429 8.29 -7.97 -12.69
C MET A 429 8.78 -9.33 -13.18
N ARG A 430 8.62 -10.35 -12.36
CA ARG A 430 8.90 -11.72 -12.76
C ARG A 430 7.76 -12.25 -13.63
N ALA A 431 8.07 -13.04 -14.64
CA ALA A 431 7.08 -13.81 -15.39
C ALA A 431 6.43 -14.83 -14.44
N ASN A 432 5.10 -14.85 -14.41
CA ASN A 432 4.35 -15.88 -13.67
C ASN A 432 4.20 -17.10 -14.56
#